data_636f197a0787f1a7e2040c480189b3a0
#
_entry.id   636f197a0787f1a7e2040c480189b3a0
#
_cell.length_a   1.000
_cell.length_b   1.000
_cell.length_c   1.000
_cell.angle_alpha   90.00
_cell.angle_beta   90.00
_cell.angle_gamma   90.00
#
_symmetry.space_group_name_H-M   'P 1'
#
loop_
_entity.id
_entity.type
_entity.pdbx_description
1 polymer ?
#
loop_
_entity_poly.entity_id
_entity_poly.type
_entity_poly.pdbx_seq_one_letter_code
_entity_poly.pdbx_strand_id
1 'polypeptide(L)'
;MEHDPQSTGHTPSRAANSADSGVRPPGGRSVAGSAPVTPSAPEDLRRSRRRARFGISLMFFTNGIIFAMLLPRYPELKAAMGLSNTQFGVTVIAFPAGAILAAGLAGPLVRRYGTGVLMGVGTALIAGFVFLAGTSSTAAVFAVALLVAGFVDAIVDAAQNIQGALVEQWAERSIINSLHAVWSLGAATGGLLGAWSAGAQIPIGVMLGVNGLVWSGAAVLAAVLSRVPLTVMPTGDAGVMGSAGDGARDGADDGEDAGAGSPAGSRPWRLLLPLIVLAICGTLLEEVASSWAALYMGEVLQAGAGVAGLGYSVMLAAQFVGRVTGDPMTDRWGRVAVAQAGAVTIVVGAVTLVVAPSIAVGLLGLTLMGFGCATLVPAAYAAAARLPGFPHGTGVALLGWLMRLGFLGTSPIIGLIADHSGLRIAMTVPLVAGLVAAAITHRLAAARRVRPAPSTR
;
A
#
# COMPACT_ATOMS: atom_id res chain seq x y z
N MET A 1 -7.24 -75.32 -19.27
CA MET A 1 -8.43 -75.64 -18.45
C MET A 1 -9.19 -74.36 -18.38
N GLU A 2 -10.06 -74.05 -19.39
CA GLU A 2 -11.46 -74.48 -19.47
C GLU A 2 -12.27 -73.73 -18.38
N HIS A 3 -13.32 -72.97 -18.57
CA HIS A 3 -14.29 -72.83 -19.70
C HIS A 3 -15.03 -71.49 -19.52
N ASP A 4 -15.24 -70.80 -20.59
CA ASP A 4 -16.44 -70.02 -20.91
C ASP A 4 -17.60 -71.05 -21.25
N PRO A 5 -18.90 -70.80 -21.32
CA PRO A 5 -19.53 -69.72 -22.06
C PRO A 5 -20.98 -69.31 -21.69
N GLN A 6 -21.41 -68.23 -22.33
CA GLN A 6 -22.72 -68.02 -23.00
C GLN A 6 -24.02 -67.97 -22.14
N SER A 7 -25.13 -67.29 -22.44
CA SER A 7 -25.62 -66.58 -23.61
C SER A 7 -27.08 -66.13 -23.37
N THR A 8 -27.56 -65.23 -24.23
CA THR A 8 -28.92 -65.02 -24.72
C THR A 8 -29.93 -64.33 -23.84
N GLY A 9 -30.67 -63.29 -24.22
CA GLY A 9 -31.16 -62.87 -25.50
C GLY A 9 -32.66 -62.59 -25.38
N HIS A 10 -33.13 -61.58 -26.00
CA HIS A 10 -34.47 -61.31 -26.54
C HIS A 10 -35.22 -60.04 -26.12
N THR A 11 -35.24 -59.11 -27.00
CA THR A 11 -36.44 -58.30 -27.39
C THR A 11 -37.52 -59.17 -28.06
N PRO A 12 -38.75 -58.74 -28.34
CA PRO A 12 -39.31 -57.40 -28.49
C PRO A 12 -40.83 -57.27 -28.18
N SER A 13 -41.35 -56.07 -28.44
CA SER A 13 -42.64 -55.81 -29.16
C SER A 13 -43.87 -55.27 -28.44
N ARG A 14 -44.27 -54.15 -28.93
CA ARG A 14 -45.59 -53.74 -29.50
C ARG A 14 -46.68 -53.13 -28.59
N ALA A 15 -46.84 -51.84 -28.82
CA ALA A 15 -48.06 -51.13 -29.25
C ALA A 15 -49.44 -51.48 -28.69
N ALA A 16 -50.10 -50.46 -28.16
CA ALA A 16 -51.48 -50.12 -28.66
C ALA A 16 -52.00 -48.82 -28.01
N ASN A 17 -52.57 -48.00 -28.88
CA ASN A 17 -53.42 -46.85 -28.70
C ASN A 17 -54.48 -46.97 -27.61
N SER A 18 -54.85 -45.84 -27.00
CA SER A 18 -56.26 -45.33 -26.98
C SER A 18 -56.34 -43.89 -26.44
N ALA A 19 -56.92 -43.12 -27.18
CA ALA A 19 -57.68 -41.89 -27.24
C ALA A 19 -58.12 -41.24 -25.91
N ASP A 20 -57.94 -39.91 -25.96
CA ASP A 20 -58.94 -38.85 -25.76
C ASP A 20 -59.59 -38.69 -24.36
N SER A 21 -59.31 -37.58 -23.73
CA SER A 21 -60.30 -36.68 -23.17
C SER A 21 -59.67 -35.35 -22.76
N GLY A 22 -60.09 -34.28 -23.39
CA GLY A 22 -59.67 -32.92 -23.14
C GLY A 22 -60.17 -32.36 -21.80
N VAL A 23 -59.23 -31.73 -21.05
CA VAL A 23 -59.59 -30.67 -20.10
C VAL A 23 -58.53 -29.59 -20.23
N ARG A 24 -58.88 -28.41 -20.71
CA ARG A 24 -58.11 -27.20 -20.69
C ARG A 24 -58.18 -26.62 -19.28
N PRO A 25 -57.06 -26.33 -18.56
CA PRO A 25 -57.06 -25.42 -17.43
C PRO A 25 -56.93 -23.95 -17.90
N PRO A 26 -57.49 -22.98 -17.13
CA PRO A 26 -57.57 -21.58 -17.51
C PRO A 26 -56.27 -20.84 -17.28
N GLY A 27 -55.95 -19.94 -18.23
CA GLY A 27 -55.21 -18.70 -18.12
C GLY A 27 -54.09 -18.58 -17.09
N GLY A 28 -52.91 -19.13 -17.37
CA GLY A 28 -51.68 -18.70 -16.71
C GLY A 28 -51.17 -17.41 -17.33
N ARG A 29 -51.12 -16.32 -16.54
CA ARG A 29 -50.43 -15.07 -16.90
C ARG A 29 -48.99 -15.38 -17.29
N SER A 30 -48.67 -15.08 -18.56
CA SER A 30 -47.31 -15.04 -19.07
C SER A 30 -46.47 -14.10 -18.16
N VAL A 31 -45.63 -14.67 -17.32
CA VAL A 31 -44.52 -13.95 -16.68
C VAL A 31 -43.60 -13.55 -17.82
N ALA A 32 -43.49 -12.26 -18.08
CA ALA A 32 -42.59 -11.69 -19.05
C ALA A 32 -41.20 -12.32 -18.88
N GLY A 33 -40.82 -13.10 -19.88
CA GLY A 33 -39.52 -13.73 -19.92
C GLY A 33 -38.42 -12.66 -19.76
N SER A 34 -37.58 -12.79 -18.75
CA SER A 34 -36.30 -12.11 -18.67
C SER A 34 -35.57 -12.42 -19.99
N ALA A 35 -35.33 -11.39 -20.79
CA ALA A 35 -34.54 -11.51 -22.00
C ALA A 35 -33.23 -12.24 -21.69
N PRO A 36 -32.81 -13.20 -22.51
CA PRO A 36 -31.54 -13.87 -22.32
C PRO A 36 -30.43 -12.81 -22.35
N VAL A 37 -29.63 -12.72 -21.27
CA VAL A 37 -28.42 -11.91 -21.22
C VAL A 37 -27.48 -12.46 -22.28
N THR A 38 -27.44 -11.81 -23.45
CA THR A 38 -26.47 -12.12 -24.50
C THR A 38 -25.07 -12.04 -23.92
N PRO A 39 -24.24 -13.08 -24.05
CA PRO A 39 -22.83 -13.00 -23.65
C PRO A 39 -22.21 -11.83 -24.41
N SER A 40 -21.63 -10.87 -23.65
CA SER A 40 -20.91 -9.75 -24.26
C SER A 40 -19.82 -10.26 -25.19
N ALA A 41 -19.71 -9.69 -26.40
CA ALA A 41 -18.66 -10.07 -27.36
C ALA A 41 -17.27 -10.00 -26.69
N PRO A 42 -16.31 -10.83 -27.09
CA PRO A 42 -14.97 -10.87 -26.48
C PRO A 42 -14.27 -9.50 -26.45
N GLU A 43 -14.60 -8.62 -27.38
CA GLU A 43 -14.09 -7.24 -27.44
C GLU A 43 -14.68 -6.35 -26.36
N ASP A 44 -15.97 -6.47 -26.06
CA ASP A 44 -16.64 -5.71 -25.00
C ASP A 44 -16.10 -6.09 -23.62
N LEU A 45 -15.79 -7.36 -23.41
CA LEU A 45 -15.18 -7.83 -22.17
C LEU A 45 -13.78 -7.27 -22.00
N ARG A 46 -12.96 -7.28 -23.06
CA ARG A 46 -11.62 -6.69 -23.04
C ARG A 46 -11.67 -5.18 -22.78
N ARG A 47 -12.60 -4.47 -23.37
CA ARG A 47 -12.81 -3.03 -23.16
C ARG A 47 -13.23 -2.75 -21.72
N SER A 48 -14.13 -3.54 -21.17
CA SER A 48 -14.58 -3.41 -19.78
C SER A 48 -13.46 -3.68 -18.77
N ARG A 49 -12.66 -4.74 -18.97
CA ARG A 49 -11.46 -5.04 -18.14
C ARG A 49 -10.42 -3.91 -18.20
N ARG A 50 -10.16 -3.34 -19.40
CA ARG A 50 -9.26 -2.18 -19.57
C ARG A 50 -9.78 -0.95 -18.84
N ARG A 51 -11.08 -0.67 -18.93
CA ARG A 51 -11.74 0.45 -18.24
C ARG A 51 -11.61 0.30 -16.72
N ALA A 52 -11.89 -0.88 -16.17
CA ALA A 52 -11.79 -1.13 -14.75
C ALA A 52 -10.34 -0.98 -14.23
N ARG A 53 -9.37 -1.49 -14.99
CA ARG A 53 -7.94 -1.35 -14.66
C ARG A 53 -7.51 0.12 -14.68
N PHE A 54 -7.93 0.90 -15.66
CA PHE A 54 -7.66 2.34 -15.69
C PHE A 54 -8.31 3.05 -14.49
N GLY A 55 -9.57 2.73 -14.19
CA GLY A 55 -10.29 3.31 -13.04
C GLY A 55 -9.56 3.07 -11.72
N ILE A 56 -9.18 1.83 -11.44
CA ILE A 56 -8.47 1.54 -10.17
C ILE A 56 -7.07 2.15 -10.15
N SER A 57 -6.36 2.22 -11.28
CA SER A 57 -5.08 2.93 -11.37
C SER A 57 -5.24 4.43 -11.09
N LEU A 58 -6.29 5.06 -11.64
CA LEU A 58 -6.62 6.45 -11.36
C LEU A 58 -6.91 6.66 -9.87
N MET A 59 -7.58 5.70 -9.21
CA MET A 59 -7.86 5.77 -7.77
C MET A 59 -6.56 5.76 -6.94
N PHE A 60 -5.63 4.85 -7.24
CA PHE A 60 -4.34 4.80 -6.55
C PHE A 60 -3.52 6.07 -6.77
N PHE A 61 -3.52 6.61 -7.99
CA PHE A 61 -2.87 7.90 -8.27
C PHE A 61 -3.50 9.04 -7.45
N THR A 62 -4.84 9.11 -7.42
CA THR A 62 -5.59 10.12 -6.68
C THR A 62 -5.31 10.06 -5.18
N ASN A 63 -5.30 8.86 -4.60
CA ASN A 63 -4.97 8.70 -3.19
C ASN A 63 -3.53 9.15 -2.89
N GLY A 64 -2.57 8.84 -3.76
CA GLY A 64 -1.19 9.29 -3.60
C GLY A 64 -1.02 10.81 -3.66
N ILE A 65 -1.70 11.49 -4.57
CA ILE A 65 -1.48 12.92 -4.83
C ILE A 65 -2.17 13.84 -3.80
N ILE A 66 -3.34 13.44 -3.29
CA ILE A 66 -4.26 14.36 -2.59
C ILE A 66 -3.67 14.91 -1.28
N PHE A 67 -3.01 14.04 -0.51
CA PHE A 67 -2.32 14.44 0.73
C PHE A 67 -0.91 14.97 0.47
N ALA A 68 -0.21 14.42 -0.53
CA ALA A 68 1.18 14.74 -0.83
C ALA A 68 1.40 16.22 -1.21
N MET A 69 0.37 16.89 -1.75
CA MET A 69 0.46 18.32 -2.07
C MET A 69 0.60 19.22 -0.83
N LEU A 70 0.16 18.76 0.35
CA LEU A 70 0.30 19.50 1.60
C LEU A 70 1.74 19.47 2.14
N LEU A 71 2.47 18.38 1.96
CA LEU A 71 3.75 18.12 2.62
C LEU A 71 4.84 19.16 2.34
N PRO A 72 5.03 19.68 1.10
CA PRO A 72 5.98 20.76 0.83
C PRO A 72 5.65 22.08 1.54
N ARG A 73 4.42 22.25 2.03
CA ARG A 73 3.92 23.44 2.73
C ARG A 73 4.09 23.35 4.25
N TYR A 74 4.57 22.25 4.78
CA TYR A 74 4.80 22.07 6.22
C TYR A 74 5.70 23.12 6.85
N PRO A 75 6.79 23.61 6.23
CA PRO A 75 7.59 24.70 6.78
C PRO A 75 6.78 25.98 6.99
N GLU A 76 5.90 26.33 6.03
CA GLU A 76 5.01 27.49 6.10
C GLU A 76 4.00 27.33 7.25
N LEU A 77 3.36 26.16 7.36
CA LEU A 77 2.38 25.88 8.41
C LEU A 77 3.00 25.88 9.80
N LYS A 78 4.18 25.27 9.95
CA LYS A 78 4.94 25.27 11.21
C LYS A 78 5.27 26.68 11.64
N ALA A 79 5.76 27.51 10.72
CA ALA A 79 6.10 28.92 10.99
C ALA A 79 4.86 29.75 11.30
N ALA A 80 3.77 29.62 10.55
CA ALA A 80 2.52 30.34 10.75
C ALA A 80 1.87 30.06 12.12
N MET A 81 1.99 28.81 12.60
CA MET A 81 1.49 28.41 13.92
C MET A 81 2.49 28.63 15.06
N GLY A 82 3.72 29.07 14.79
CA GLY A 82 4.78 29.29 15.78
C GLY A 82 5.23 28.01 16.51
N LEU A 83 5.16 26.86 15.87
CA LEU A 83 5.46 25.58 16.50
C LEU A 83 6.96 25.32 16.62
N SER A 84 7.41 24.82 17.78
CA SER A 84 8.73 24.21 17.93
C SER A 84 8.81 22.91 17.08
N ASN A 85 10.01 22.38 16.88
CA ASN A 85 10.16 21.11 16.15
C ASN A 85 9.50 19.94 16.89
N THR A 86 9.57 19.89 18.20
CA THR A 86 8.87 18.87 19.02
C THR A 86 7.36 18.99 18.86
N GLN A 87 6.81 20.21 18.99
CA GLN A 87 5.37 20.43 18.83
C GLN A 87 4.91 20.04 17.44
N PHE A 88 5.64 20.41 16.40
CA PHE A 88 5.34 20.01 15.04
C PHE A 88 5.41 18.48 14.87
N GLY A 89 6.48 17.84 15.34
CA GLY A 89 6.64 16.39 15.29
C GLY A 89 5.50 15.63 15.97
N VAL A 90 5.05 16.11 17.15
CA VAL A 90 3.89 15.53 17.85
C VAL A 90 2.58 15.79 17.11
N THR A 91 2.47 16.91 16.40
CA THR A 91 1.25 17.27 15.70
C THR A 91 1.07 16.43 14.43
N VAL A 92 2.13 16.22 13.64
CA VAL A 92 2.01 15.50 12.36
C VAL A 92 1.77 14.00 12.53
N ILE A 93 2.12 13.40 13.67
CA ILE A 93 1.77 11.99 13.94
C ILE A 93 0.27 11.75 14.07
N ALA A 94 -0.55 12.79 14.15
CA ALA A 94 -2.00 12.67 14.16
C ALA A 94 -2.53 11.93 12.93
N PHE A 95 -1.93 12.12 11.75
CA PHE A 95 -2.33 11.41 10.54
C PHE A 95 -2.10 9.87 10.65
N PRO A 96 -0.91 9.35 10.90
CA PRO A 96 -0.73 7.91 11.08
C PRO A 96 -1.46 7.36 12.32
N ALA A 97 -1.66 8.15 13.37
CA ALA A 97 -2.47 7.76 14.51
C ALA A 97 -3.94 7.53 14.12
N GLY A 98 -4.51 8.42 13.31
CA GLY A 98 -5.85 8.26 12.74
C GLY A 98 -5.96 6.97 11.91
N ALA A 99 -4.96 6.69 11.08
CA ALA A 99 -4.92 5.47 10.27
C ALA A 99 -4.90 4.18 11.13
N ILE A 100 -4.18 4.20 12.26
CA ILE A 100 -4.16 3.07 13.20
C ILE A 100 -5.53 2.89 13.86
N LEU A 101 -6.19 3.97 14.26
CA LEU A 101 -7.53 3.91 14.88
C LEU A 101 -8.58 3.35 13.91
N ALA A 102 -8.44 3.58 12.61
CA ALA A 102 -9.35 3.07 11.59
C ALA A 102 -9.17 1.57 11.26
N ALA A 103 -8.06 0.95 11.65
CA ALA A 103 -7.66 -0.37 11.14
C ALA A 103 -8.71 -1.47 11.33
N GLY A 104 -9.49 -1.43 12.42
CA GLY A 104 -10.57 -2.40 12.68
C GLY A 104 -11.90 -2.10 11.97
N LEU A 105 -12.08 -0.90 11.43
CA LEU A 105 -13.36 -0.41 10.91
C LEU A 105 -13.48 -0.54 9.38
N ALA A 106 -12.37 -0.61 8.66
CA ALA A 106 -12.37 -0.63 7.21
C ALA A 106 -13.19 -1.80 6.63
N GLY A 107 -12.99 -3.02 7.13
CA GLY A 107 -13.73 -4.21 6.66
C GLY A 107 -15.26 -4.10 6.85
N PRO A 108 -15.77 -3.83 8.07
CA PRO A 108 -17.19 -3.59 8.30
C PRO A 108 -17.79 -2.49 7.42
N LEU A 109 -17.08 -1.37 7.23
CA LEU A 109 -17.56 -0.27 6.41
C LEU A 109 -17.62 -0.65 4.92
N VAL A 110 -16.63 -1.38 4.41
CA VAL A 110 -16.63 -1.87 3.02
C VAL A 110 -17.81 -2.81 2.79
N ARG A 111 -18.10 -3.72 3.73
CA ARG A 111 -19.27 -4.61 3.60
C ARG A 111 -20.59 -3.85 3.62
N ARG A 112 -20.70 -2.77 4.42
CA ARG A 112 -21.94 -1.99 4.56
C ARG A 112 -22.18 -1.03 3.39
N TYR A 113 -21.16 -0.34 2.91
CA TYR A 113 -21.31 0.75 1.95
C TYR A 113 -20.72 0.44 0.56
N GLY A 114 -19.95 -0.61 0.44
CA GLY A 114 -19.23 -0.99 -0.78
C GLY A 114 -17.97 -0.15 -1.05
N THR A 115 -17.05 -0.72 -1.82
CA THR A 115 -15.76 -0.09 -2.15
C THR A 115 -15.93 1.24 -2.89
N GLY A 116 -16.87 1.31 -3.87
CA GLY A 116 -17.05 2.50 -4.71
C GLY A 116 -17.48 3.75 -3.94
N VAL A 117 -18.39 3.60 -2.96
CA VAL A 117 -18.84 4.73 -2.12
C VAL A 117 -17.70 5.20 -1.23
N LEU A 118 -17.00 4.26 -0.58
CA LEU A 118 -15.88 4.61 0.31
C LEU A 118 -14.73 5.28 -0.43
N MET A 119 -14.39 4.82 -1.64
CA MET A 119 -13.39 5.47 -2.49
C MET A 119 -13.78 6.89 -2.87
N GLY A 120 -15.00 7.12 -3.37
CA GLY A 120 -15.44 8.44 -3.83
C GLY A 120 -15.68 9.41 -2.69
N VAL A 121 -16.56 9.07 -1.74
CA VAL A 121 -16.91 9.93 -0.61
C VAL A 121 -15.74 10.07 0.37
N GLY A 122 -15.02 8.97 0.65
CA GLY A 122 -13.86 9.00 1.53
C GLY A 122 -12.77 9.93 1.01
N THR A 123 -12.46 9.89 -0.29
CA THR A 123 -11.48 10.81 -0.89
C THR A 123 -11.90 12.27 -0.79
N ALA A 124 -13.20 12.58 -0.98
CA ALA A 124 -13.70 13.93 -0.79
C ALA A 124 -13.60 14.39 0.69
N LEU A 125 -13.82 13.49 1.64
CA LEU A 125 -13.61 13.77 3.06
C LEU A 125 -12.12 14.01 3.37
N ILE A 126 -11.21 13.18 2.85
CA ILE A 126 -9.76 13.41 2.98
C ILE A 126 -9.41 14.79 2.45
N ALA A 127 -9.89 15.15 1.25
CA ALA A 127 -9.65 16.46 0.67
C ALA A 127 -10.13 17.62 1.57
N GLY A 128 -11.33 17.49 2.13
CA GLY A 128 -11.89 18.48 3.05
C GLY A 128 -11.06 18.63 4.33
N PHE A 129 -10.63 17.54 4.94
CA PHE A 129 -9.81 17.59 6.15
C PHE A 129 -8.37 18.02 5.87
N VAL A 130 -7.80 17.67 4.72
CA VAL A 130 -6.48 18.19 4.27
C VAL A 130 -6.57 19.69 4.00
N PHE A 131 -7.66 20.18 3.40
CA PHE A 131 -7.92 21.60 3.25
C PHE A 131 -8.04 22.31 4.61
N LEU A 132 -8.82 21.75 5.53
CA LEU A 132 -8.96 22.28 6.89
C LEU A 132 -7.60 22.30 7.62
N ALA A 133 -6.80 21.26 7.50
CA ALA A 133 -5.45 21.21 8.06
C ALA A 133 -4.59 22.34 7.48
N GLY A 134 -4.51 22.46 6.16
CA GLY A 134 -3.66 23.44 5.48
C GLY A 134 -4.09 24.90 5.67
N THR A 135 -5.34 25.15 6.05
CA THR A 135 -5.87 26.50 6.31
C THR A 135 -6.04 26.81 7.81
N SER A 136 -5.65 25.87 8.68
CA SER A 136 -5.75 26.05 10.13
C SER A 136 -4.73 27.05 10.66
N SER A 137 -5.15 27.82 11.65
CA SER A 137 -4.30 28.79 12.38
C SER A 137 -3.78 28.25 13.70
N THR A 138 -4.23 27.07 14.13
CA THR A 138 -3.88 26.49 15.43
C THR A 138 -3.42 25.04 15.29
N ALA A 139 -2.44 24.63 16.11
CA ALA A 139 -1.95 23.28 16.15
C ALA A 139 -3.04 22.25 16.47
N ALA A 140 -4.01 22.60 17.30
CA ALA A 140 -5.10 21.71 17.69
C ALA A 140 -6.01 21.37 16.50
N VAL A 141 -6.44 22.39 15.73
CA VAL A 141 -7.26 22.18 14.52
C VAL A 141 -6.46 21.42 13.46
N PHE A 142 -5.19 21.76 13.28
CA PHE A 142 -4.29 21.06 12.37
C PHE A 142 -4.17 19.58 12.74
N ALA A 143 -3.90 19.24 14.02
CA ALA A 143 -3.78 17.87 14.48
C ALA A 143 -5.10 17.08 14.33
N VAL A 144 -6.25 17.66 14.73
CA VAL A 144 -7.55 16.98 14.60
C VAL A 144 -7.90 16.75 13.14
N ALA A 145 -7.67 17.74 12.27
CA ALA A 145 -7.90 17.59 10.84
C ALA A 145 -7.01 16.49 10.22
N LEU A 146 -5.72 16.43 10.58
CA LEU A 146 -4.83 15.36 10.16
C LEU A 146 -5.26 13.99 10.68
N LEU A 147 -5.70 13.91 11.94
CA LEU A 147 -6.15 12.65 12.54
C LEU A 147 -7.38 12.11 11.81
N VAL A 148 -8.36 12.96 11.52
CA VAL A 148 -9.55 12.52 10.77
C VAL A 148 -9.20 12.21 9.32
N ALA A 149 -8.33 13.00 8.68
CA ALA A 149 -7.85 12.70 7.33
C ALA A 149 -7.18 11.32 7.27
N GLY A 150 -6.27 11.02 8.20
CA GLY A 150 -5.60 9.72 8.27
C GLY A 150 -6.54 8.55 8.61
N PHE A 151 -7.54 8.80 9.48
CA PHE A 151 -8.57 7.82 9.77
C PHE A 151 -9.39 7.45 8.52
N VAL A 152 -9.83 8.44 7.76
CA VAL A 152 -10.59 8.21 6.51
C VAL A 152 -9.68 7.61 5.43
N ASP A 153 -8.44 8.06 5.34
CA ASP A 153 -7.46 7.55 4.38
C ASP A 153 -7.23 6.04 4.52
N ALA A 154 -7.09 5.53 5.74
CA ALA A 154 -6.93 4.09 5.96
C ALA A 154 -8.15 3.27 5.52
N ILE A 155 -9.36 3.85 5.60
CA ILE A 155 -10.60 3.20 5.11
C ILE A 155 -10.62 3.21 3.58
N VAL A 156 -10.24 4.33 2.96
CA VAL A 156 -10.15 4.47 1.50
C VAL A 156 -9.07 3.54 0.95
N ASP A 157 -7.91 3.48 1.60
CA ASP A 157 -6.81 2.59 1.22
C ASP A 157 -7.24 1.12 1.24
N ALA A 158 -7.93 0.68 2.30
CA ALA A 158 -8.47 -0.68 2.36
C ALA A 158 -9.50 -0.92 1.23
N ALA A 159 -10.40 0.03 0.97
CA ALA A 159 -11.41 -0.09 -0.08
C ALA A 159 -10.78 -0.18 -1.48
N GLN A 160 -9.77 0.65 -1.78
CA GLN A 160 -9.07 0.63 -3.07
C GLN A 160 -8.25 -0.66 -3.27
N ASN A 161 -7.61 -1.19 -2.21
CA ASN A 161 -6.89 -2.45 -2.29
C ASN A 161 -7.83 -3.64 -2.54
N ILE A 162 -8.98 -3.69 -1.86
CA ILE A 162 -10.02 -4.70 -2.12
C ILE A 162 -10.53 -4.59 -3.56
N GLN A 163 -10.83 -3.38 -4.04
CA GLN A 163 -11.28 -3.17 -5.41
C GLN A 163 -10.19 -3.52 -6.42
N GLY A 164 -8.92 -3.23 -6.12
CA GLY A 164 -7.77 -3.63 -6.92
C GLY A 164 -7.65 -5.14 -7.08
N ALA A 165 -7.81 -5.88 -5.98
CA ALA A 165 -7.80 -7.34 -5.98
C ALA A 165 -8.97 -7.93 -6.79
N LEU A 166 -10.17 -7.36 -6.70
CA LEU A 166 -11.31 -7.77 -7.52
C LEU A 166 -11.08 -7.54 -9.02
N VAL A 167 -10.47 -6.40 -9.38
CA VAL A 167 -10.10 -6.10 -10.78
C VAL A 167 -9.00 -7.04 -11.26
N GLU A 168 -8.02 -7.37 -10.41
CA GLU A 168 -6.93 -8.32 -10.69
C GLU A 168 -7.50 -9.71 -11.02
N GLN A 169 -8.37 -10.23 -10.15
CA GLN A 169 -9.03 -11.51 -10.35
C GLN A 169 -9.85 -11.53 -11.64
N TRP A 170 -10.65 -10.49 -11.87
CA TRP A 170 -11.47 -10.39 -13.09
C TRP A 170 -10.64 -10.23 -14.37
N ALA A 171 -9.51 -9.53 -14.29
CA ALA A 171 -8.60 -9.33 -15.42
C ALA A 171 -7.70 -10.55 -15.69
N GLU A 172 -7.65 -11.52 -14.75
CA GLU A 172 -6.75 -12.69 -14.80
C GLU A 172 -5.28 -12.30 -15.01
N ARG A 173 -4.86 -11.21 -14.36
CA ARG A 173 -3.51 -10.66 -14.55
C ARG A 173 -3.09 -9.88 -13.32
N SER A 174 -1.92 -10.18 -12.77
CA SER A 174 -1.35 -9.45 -11.64
C SER A 174 -1.17 -7.96 -11.93
N ILE A 175 -1.76 -7.09 -11.06
CA ILE A 175 -1.71 -5.64 -11.21
C ILE A 175 -1.43 -4.91 -9.89
N ILE A 176 -1.50 -5.57 -8.73
CA ILE A 176 -1.38 -4.92 -7.41
C ILE A 176 -0.06 -4.13 -7.28
N ASN A 177 1.07 -4.73 -7.64
CA ASN A 177 2.37 -4.04 -7.59
C ASN A 177 2.39 -2.79 -8.50
N SER A 178 1.77 -2.90 -9.69
CA SER A 178 1.64 -1.76 -10.61
C SER A 178 0.76 -0.64 -10.02
N LEU A 179 -0.29 -0.99 -9.26
CA LEU A 179 -1.15 -0.02 -8.60
C LEU A 179 -0.39 0.76 -7.51
N HIS A 180 0.41 0.09 -6.69
CA HIS A 180 1.27 0.77 -5.70
C HIS A 180 2.37 1.63 -6.34
N ALA A 181 2.89 1.23 -7.50
CA ALA A 181 3.79 2.07 -8.29
C ALA A 181 3.07 3.35 -8.78
N VAL A 182 1.84 3.22 -9.27
CA VAL A 182 1.00 4.38 -9.67
C VAL A 182 0.69 5.28 -8.48
N TRP A 183 0.44 4.73 -7.29
CA TRP A 183 0.31 5.51 -6.05
C TRP A 183 1.57 6.34 -5.76
N SER A 184 2.76 5.72 -5.85
CA SER A 184 4.04 6.42 -5.63
C SER A 184 4.25 7.56 -6.65
N LEU A 185 3.84 7.34 -7.92
CA LEU A 185 3.87 8.38 -8.95
C LEU A 185 2.92 9.53 -8.60
N GLY A 186 1.71 9.22 -8.09
CA GLY A 186 0.76 10.21 -7.59
C GLY A 186 1.36 11.04 -6.45
N ALA A 187 1.95 10.38 -5.46
CA ALA A 187 2.58 11.04 -4.31
C ALA A 187 3.76 11.95 -4.73
N ALA A 188 4.63 11.48 -5.62
CA ALA A 188 5.72 12.29 -6.16
C ALA A 188 5.20 13.51 -6.94
N THR A 189 4.15 13.32 -7.76
CA THR A 189 3.50 14.40 -8.51
C THR A 189 2.87 15.42 -7.57
N GLY A 190 2.17 14.96 -6.51
CA GLY A 190 1.58 15.83 -5.48
C GLY A 190 2.65 16.68 -4.79
N GLY A 191 3.75 16.05 -4.39
CA GLY A 191 4.88 16.76 -3.82
C GLY A 191 5.47 17.81 -4.77
N LEU A 192 5.64 17.48 -6.07
CA LEU A 192 6.12 18.44 -7.08
C LEU A 192 5.16 19.62 -7.25
N LEU A 193 3.85 19.37 -7.35
CA LEU A 193 2.85 20.43 -7.49
C LEU A 193 2.75 21.29 -6.22
N GLY A 194 2.85 20.67 -5.03
CA GLY A 194 2.91 21.38 -3.76
C GLY A 194 4.14 22.29 -3.66
N ALA A 195 5.32 21.77 -4.05
CA ALA A 195 6.57 22.52 -4.11
C ALA A 195 6.51 23.68 -5.10
N TRP A 196 6.02 23.42 -6.33
CA TRP A 196 5.81 24.46 -7.32
C TRP A 196 4.88 25.55 -6.83
N SER A 197 3.75 25.18 -6.20
CA SER A 197 2.80 26.16 -5.67
C SER A 197 3.40 27.02 -4.55
N ALA A 198 4.28 26.46 -3.72
CA ALA A 198 5.01 27.20 -2.70
C ALA A 198 6.00 28.19 -3.32
N GLY A 199 6.75 27.77 -4.35
CA GLY A 199 7.65 28.64 -5.09
C GLY A 199 6.94 29.76 -5.86
N ALA A 200 5.76 29.47 -6.39
CA ALA A 200 4.91 30.44 -7.09
C ALA A 200 4.09 31.33 -6.13
N GLN A 201 4.26 31.18 -4.82
CA GLN A 201 3.55 31.95 -3.79
C GLN A 201 2.02 31.84 -3.88
N ILE A 202 1.50 30.69 -4.38
CA ILE A 202 0.07 30.44 -4.45
C ILE A 202 -0.46 30.23 -3.02
N PRO A 203 -1.54 30.94 -2.60
CA PRO A 203 -2.12 30.73 -1.27
C PRO A 203 -2.48 29.25 -1.05
N ILE A 204 -2.12 28.72 0.13
CA ILE A 204 -2.30 27.28 0.44
C ILE A 204 -3.77 26.85 0.33
N GLY A 205 -4.71 27.70 0.74
CA GLY A 205 -6.14 27.42 0.61
C GLY A 205 -6.60 27.30 -0.85
N VAL A 206 -6.06 28.13 -1.76
CA VAL A 206 -6.39 28.02 -3.19
C VAL A 206 -5.83 26.72 -3.75
N MET A 207 -4.59 26.42 -3.46
CA MET A 207 -3.92 25.19 -3.92
C MET A 207 -4.65 23.94 -3.43
N LEU A 208 -4.95 23.84 -2.13
CA LEU A 208 -5.64 22.68 -1.56
C LEU A 208 -7.11 22.60 -1.98
N GLY A 209 -7.78 23.74 -2.16
CA GLY A 209 -9.15 23.78 -2.68
C GLY A 209 -9.24 23.22 -4.10
N VAL A 210 -8.37 23.67 -5.00
CA VAL A 210 -8.30 23.14 -6.38
C VAL A 210 -7.90 21.66 -6.37
N ASN A 211 -6.87 21.29 -5.61
CA ASN A 211 -6.45 19.91 -5.43
C ASN A 211 -7.63 19.02 -4.98
N GLY A 212 -8.33 19.45 -3.93
CA GLY A 212 -9.45 18.70 -3.37
C GLY A 212 -10.59 18.51 -4.37
N LEU A 213 -10.99 19.56 -5.09
CA LEU A 213 -12.06 19.48 -6.10
C LEU A 213 -11.70 18.57 -7.26
N VAL A 214 -10.50 18.74 -7.84
CA VAL A 214 -10.04 17.97 -9.01
C VAL A 214 -9.96 16.48 -8.65
N TRP A 215 -9.29 16.15 -7.54
CA TRP A 215 -9.04 14.75 -7.21
C TRP A 215 -10.22 14.05 -6.55
N SER A 216 -11.13 14.78 -5.90
CA SER A 216 -12.42 14.20 -5.50
C SER A 216 -13.26 13.83 -6.71
N GLY A 217 -13.30 14.69 -7.74
CA GLY A 217 -13.96 14.37 -9.01
C GLY A 217 -13.31 13.17 -9.71
N ALA A 218 -11.97 13.11 -9.74
CA ALA A 218 -11.23 11.97 -10.28
C ALA A 218 -11.50 10.67 -9.50
N ALA A 219 -11.62 10.72 -8.17
CA ALA A 219 -11.93 9.55 -7.35
C ALA A 219 -13.35 9.02 -7.62
N VAL A 220 -14.33 9.90 -7.78
CA VAL A 220 -15.71 9.49 -8.17
C VAL A 220 -15.69 8.84 -9.55
N LEU A 221 -15.01 9.42 -10.52
CA LEU A 221 -14.82 8.83 -11.85
C LEU A 221 -14.13 7.47 -11.76
N ALA A 222 -13.05 7.38 -10.98
CA ALA A 222 -12.29 6.15 -10.74
C ALA A 222 -13.17 5.04 -10.15
N ALA A 223 -14.00 5.38 -9.14
CA ALA A 223 -14.94 4.45 -8.52
C ALA A 223 -15.99 3.93 -9.51
N VAL A 224 -16.47 4.77 -10.43
CA VAL A 224 -17.41 4.36 -11.48
C VAL A 224 -16.74 3.48 -12.55
N LEU A 225 -15.50 3.85 -12.95
CA LEU A 225 -14.76 3.12 -13.97
C LEU A 225 -14.26 1.75 -13.49
N SER A 226 -13.91 1.63 -12.21
CA SER A 226 -13.34 0.41 -11.62
C SER A 226 -14.36 -0.66 -11.25
N ARG A 227 -15.64 -0.44 -11.49
CA ARG A 227 -16.70 -1.41 -11.19
C ARG A 227 -16.47 -2.73 -11.90
N VAL A 228 -16.61 -3.83 -11.16
CA VAL A 228 -16.59 -5.22 -11.67
C VAL A 228 -18.03 -5.77 -11.70
N PRO A 229 -18.35 -6.68 -12.64
CA PRO A 229 -19.65 -7.34 -12.65
C PRO A 229 -19.92 -8.11 -11.37
N LEU A 230 -21.19 -8.13 -10.92
CA LEU A 230 -21.60 -8.83 -9.69
C LEU A 230 -21.28 -10.34 -9.72
N THR A 231 -21.18 -10.93 -10.91
CA THR A 231 -20.81 -12.34 -11.10
C THR A 231 -19.38 -12.68 -10.66
N VAL A 232 -18.53 -11.68 -10.49
CA VAL A 232 -17.12 -11.85 -10.03
C VAL A 232 -16.99 -11.62 -8.52
N MET A 233 -18.06 -11.08 -7.89
CA MET A 233 -18.05 -10.89 -6.45
C MET A 233 -18.18 -12.23 -5.73
N PRO A 234 -17.36 -12.54 -4.73
CA PRO A 234 -17.47 -13.76 -3.95
C PRO A 234 -18.86 -13.85 -3.30
N THR A 235 -19.63 -14.87 -3.64
CA THR A 235 -20.89 -15.21 -2.97
C THR A 235 -20.54 -15.96 -1.71
N GLY A 236 -20.52 -15.28 -0.56
CA GLY A 236 -20.34 -15.95 0.74
C GLY A 236 -19.24 -15.35 1.60
N ASP A 237 -19.35 -15.60 2.90
CA ASP A 237 -18.51 -15.14 4.02
C ASP A 237 -17.01 -15.55 3.98
N ALA A 238 -16.47 -15.85 2.84
CA ALA A 238 -15.08 -16.27 2.66
C ALA A 238 -14.13 -15.07 2.70
N GLY A 239 -13.60 -14.77 3.88
CA GLY A 239 -12.22 -14.31 4.00
C GLY A 239 -11.87 -12.90 3.51
N VAL A 240 -12.66 -11.85 3.77
CA VAL A 240 -12.21 -10.44 3.61
C VAL A 240 -11.33 -9.99 4.80
N MET A 241 -10.83 -10.91 5.58
CA MET A 241 -9.90 -10.62 6.66
C MET A 241 -8.51 -11.09 6.28
N GLY A 242 -7.67 -10.17 5.80
CA GLY A 242 -6.24 -10.42 5.74
C GLY A 242 -5.51 -9.91 4.52
N SER A 243 -5.77 -8.68 4.06
CA SER A 243 -4.92 -8.18 2.98
C SER A 243 -4.72 -6.67 3.00
N ALA A 244 -3.99 -6.22 3.99
CA ALA A 244 -3.10 -5.11 3.80
C ALA A 244 -1.67 -5.67 3.63
N GLY A 245 -1.43 -6.52 2.62
CA GLY A 245 -0.11 -7.12 2.46
C GLY A 245 0.00 -8.39 1.63
N ASP A 246 -0.98 -8.75 0.79
CA ASP A 246 -0.90 -9.99 0.03
C ASP A 246 -0.50 -9.74 -1.44
N GLY A 247 0.78 -9.52 -1.63
CA GLY A 247 1.45 -9.58 -2.94
C GLY A 247 2.33 -10.81 -3.04
N ALA A 248 1.80 -12.02 -2.77
CA ALA A 248 2.50 -13.27 -3.07
C ALA A 248 1.55 -14.48 -2.94
N ARG A 249 0.76 -14.70 -3.96
CA ARG A 249 0.18 -16.00 -4.25
C ARG A 249 0.37 -16.28 -5.72
N ASP A 250 1.49 -16.92 -6.04
CA ASP A 250 1.62 -17.77 -7.23
C ASP A 250 2.24 -19.08 -6.80
N GLY A 251 1.50 -20.17 -7.08
CA GLY A 251 2.02 -21.52 -7.26
C GLY A 251 2.39 -22.29 -6.01
N ALA A 252 1.45 -23.01 -5.43
CA ALA A 252 1.76 -24.31 -4.82
C ALA A 252 0.48 -25.15 -4.83
N ASP A 253 0.48 -26.06 -5.76
CA ASP A 253 -0.33 -27.24 -5.83
C ASP A 253 0.17 -28.29 -4.83
N ASP A 254 -0.79 -28.99 -4.23
CA ASP A 254 -0.77 -30.33 -3.65
C ASP A 254 0.41 -30.84 -2.81
N GLY A 255 0.08 -31.30 -1.63
CA GLY A 255 0.88 -32.23 -0.85
C GLY A 255 0.53 -32.27 0.62
N GLU A 256 -0.42 -33.14 0.98
CA GLU A 256 -0.53 -33.69 2.33
C GLU A 256 0.84 -34.12 2.84
N ASP A 257 1.26 -33.56 3.96
CA ASP A 257 2.04 -34.29 4.96
C ASP A 257 1.89 -33.63 6.33
N ALA A 258 0.98 -34.16 7.10
CA ALA A 258 0.90 -33.98 8.54
C ALA A 258 1.97 -34.87 9.16
N GLY A 259 3.05 -34.29 9.66
CA GLY A 259 3.93 -35.03 10.53
C GLY A 259 5.43 -34.81 10.32
N ALA A 260 5.94 -33.63 10.64
CA ALA A 260 7.35 -33.52 11.01
C ALA A 260 7.46 -32.57 12.19
N GLY A 261 7.88 -33.10 13.32
CA GLY A 261 8.00 -32.39 14.59
C GLY A 261 8.78 -31.10 14.48
N SER A 262 8.17 -30.01 14.91
CA SER A 262 8.86 -28.75 15.13
C SER A 262 10.06 -28.97 16.05
N PRO A 263 11.27 -28.50 15.70
CA PRO A 263 12.36 -28.50 16.65
C PRO A 263 11.97 -27.62 17.85
N ALA A 264 11.73 -28.24 18.97
CA ALA A 264 11.49 -27.57 20.25
C ALA A 264 12.67 -26.63 20.55
N GLY A 265 12.44 -25.30 20.51
CA GLY A 265 13.40 -24.36 21.03
C GLY A 265 13.47 -22.95 20.42
N SER A 266 13.05 -22.68 19.21
CA SER A 266 13.08 -21.31 18.69
C SER A 266 11.75 -20.60 18.93
N ARG A 267 11.73 -19.64 19.88
CA ARG A 267 10.57 -18.75 20.06
C ARG A 267 10.34 -18.02 18.74
N PRO A 268 9.19 -18.16 18.07
CA PRO A 268 8.95 -17.59 16.72
C PRO A 268 9.15 -16.07 16.68
N TRP A 269 8.95 -15.39 17.82
CA TRP A 269 9.23 -13.96 18.00
C TRP A 269 10.69 -13.55 17.76
N ARG A 270 11.68 -14.43 18.05
CA ARG A 270 13.10 -14.14 17.80
C ARG A 270 13.42 -14.04 16.31
N LEU A 271 12.62 -14.67 15.47
CA LEU A 271 12.75 -14.60 14.02
C LEU A 271 11.94 -13.44 13.44
N LEU A 272 10.78 -13.12 14.02
CA LEU A 272 9.90 -12.04 13.56
C LEU A 272 10.43 -10.66 13.95
N LEU A 273 10.98 -10.49 15.17
CA LEU A 273 11.44 -9.20 15.67
C LEU A 273 12.46 -8.48 14.77
N PRO A 274 13.51 -9.11 14.22
CA PRO A 274 14.41 -8.47 13.27
C PRO A 274 13.71 -7.97 12.00
N LEU A 275 12.68 -8.68 11.53
CA LEU A 275 11.90 -8.27 10.36
C LEU A 275 11.00 -7.08 10.67
N ILE A 276 10.40 -7.05 11.87
CA ILE A 276 9.64 -5.88 12.35
C ILE A 276 10.55 -4.65 12.41
N VAL A 277 11.73 -4.78 13.03
CA VAL A 277 12.70 -3.67 13.10
C VAL A 277 13.14 -3.21 11.72
N LEU A 278 13.36 -4.15 10.79
CA LEU A 278 13.70 -3.83 9.40
C LEU A 278 12.58 -3.06 8.70
N ALA A 279 11.33 -3.45 8.91
CA ALA A 279 10.17 -2.74 8.38
C ALA A 279 9.98 -1.36 9.02
N ILE A 280 10.20 -1.23 10.33
CA ILE A 280 10.21 0.07 11.04
C ILE A 280 11.28 1.00 10.46
N CYS A 281 12.48 0.50 10.16
CA CYS A 281 13.51 1.30 9.50
C CYS A 281 13.03 1.84 8.14
N GLY A 282 12.31 1.02 7.37
CA GLY A 282 11.74 1.45 6.09
C GLY A 282 10.68 2.55 6.24
N THR A 283 9.71 2.36 7.12
CA THR A 283 8.63 3.34 7.37
C THR A 283 9.13 4.63 8.03
N LEU A 284 10.17 4.54 8.86
CA LEU A 284 10.86 5.70 9.44
C LEU A 284 11.41 6.62 8.34
N LEU A 285 12.03 6.05 7.30
CA LEU A 285 12.58 6.84 6.19
C LEU A 285 11.48 7.52 5.37
N GLU A 286 10.34 6.86 5.18
CA GLU A 286 9.17 7.46 4.53
C GLU A 286 8.61 8.63 5.35
N GLU A 287 8.55 8.49 6.67
CA GLU A 287 8.11 9.57 7.56
C GLU A 287 9.08 10.76 7.56
N VAL A 288 10.40 10.51 7.52
CA VAL A 288 11.40 11.57 7.37
C VAL A 288 11.19 12.35 6.08
N ALA A 289 10.89 11.66 4.99
CA ALA A 289 10.62 12.32 3.71
C ALA A 289 9.37 13.19 3.77
N SER A 290 8.28 12.66 4.33
CA SER A 290 6.99 13.36 4.35
C SER A 290 6.97 14.54 5.30
N SER A 291 7.54 14.40 6.48
CA SER A 291 7.41 15.43 7.54
C SER A 291 8.62 16.35 7.65
N TRP A 292 9.83 15.89 7.31
CA TRP A 292 11.06 16.61 7.65
C TRP A 292 11.90 17.03 6.46
N ALA A 293 11.77 16.42 5.28
CA ALA A 293 12.63 16.75 4.15
C ALA A 293 12.52 18.22 3.72
N ALA A 294 11.29 18.76 3.62
CA ALA A 294 11.08 20.17 3.25
C ALA A 294 11.59 21.13 4.33
N LEU A 295 11.39 20.80 5.62
CA LEU A 295 11.94 21.55 6.74
C LEU A 295 13.48 21.57 6.72
N TYR A 296 14.11 20.42 6.55
CA TYR A 296 15.57 20.33 6.47
C TYR A 296 16.15 21.13 5.30
N MET A 297 15.56 21.00 4.12
CA MET A 297 15.99 21.75 2.94
C MET A 297 15.85 23.26 3.12
N GLY A 298 14.72 23.71 3.73
CA GLY A 298 14.47 25.12 3.98
C GLY A 298 15.30 25.69 5.12
N GLU A 299 15.27 25.09 6.31
CA GLU A 299 15.89 25.63 7.52
C GLU A 299 17.42 25.41 7.56
N VAL A 300 17.91 24.26 7.10
CA VAL A 300 19.34 23.90 7.21
C VAL A 300 20.12 24.25 5.93
N LEU A 301 19.55 23.98 4.77
CA LEU A 301 20.22 24.23 3.48
C LEU A 301 19.78 25.55 2.84
N GLN A 302 18.91 26.33 3.51
CA GLN A 302 18.44 27.64 3.07
C GLN A 302 17.82 27.63 1.67
N ALA A 303 17.17 26.51 1.33
CA ALA A 303 16.47 26.40 0.04
C ALA A 303 15.21 27.25 0.04
N GLY A 304 14.96 27.95 -1.06
CA GLY A 304 13.69 28.63 -1.27
C GLY A 304 12.50 27.63 -1.24
N ALA A 305 11.31 28.10 -0.89
CA ALA A 305 10.13 27.25 -0.61
C ALA A 305 9.83 26.21 -1.70
N GLY A 306 9.92 26.58 -2.98
CA GLY A 306 9.71 25.67 -4.11
C GLY A 306 10.76 24.55 -4.18
N VAL A 307 12.03 24.87 -3.88
CA VAL A 307 13.12 23.88 -3.92
C VAL A 307 13.11 23.02 -2.66
N ALA A 308 12.78 23.60 -1.51
CA ALA A 308 12.67 22.87 -0.24
C ALA A 308 11.65 21.72 -0.35
N GLY A 309 10.51 21.98 -0.98
CA GLY A 309 9.46 20.97 -1.20
C GLY A 309 9.87 19.83 -2.14
N LEU A 310 10.90 20.00 -2.98
CA LEU A 310 11.40 18.93 -3.86
C LEU A 310 11.98 17.75 -3.08
N GLY A 311 12.44 17.96 -1.83
CA GLY A 311 13.05 16.91 -1.03
C GLY A 311 12.17 15.66 -0.90
N TYR A 312 10.89 15.84 -0.61
CA TYR A 312 9.92 14.74 -0.57
C TYR A 312 9.77 14.05 -1.93
N SER A 313 9.51 14.84 -2.98
CA SER A 313 9.24 14.31 -4.32
C SER A 313 10.39 13.51 -4.89
N VAL A 314 11.63 13.99 -4.69
CA VAL A 314 12.85 13.32 -5.18
C VAL A 314 13.04 11.98 -4.46
N MET A 315 12.81 11.94 -3.14
CA MET A 315 12.91 10.70 -2.38
C MET A 315 11.86 9.68 -2.84
N LEU A 316 10.60 10.09 -3.04
CA LEU A 316 9.52 9.20 -3.53
C LEU A 316 9.75 8.73 -4.96
N ALA A 317 10.24 9.61 -5.83
CA ALA A 317 10.60 9.23 -7.21
C ALA A 317 11.73 8.19 -7.22
N ALA A 318 12.76 8.39 -6.39
CA ALA A 318 13.84 7.41 -6.24
C ALA A 318 13.35 6.08 -5.65
N GLN A 319 12.42 6.11 -4.69
CA GLN A 319 11.78 4.93 -4.14
C GLN A 319 10.96 4.18 -5.21
N PHE A 320 10.23 4.91 -6.05
CA PHE A 320 9.52 4.31 -7.19
C PHE A 320 10.50 3.57 -8.13
N VAL A 321 11.60 4.21 -8.52
CA VAL A 321 12.63 3.57 -9.34
C VAL A 321 13.19 2.33 -8.64
N GLY A 322 13.49 2.43 -7.34
CA GLY A 322 13.98 1.31 -6.55
C GLY A 322 12.98 0.15 -6.47
N ARG A 323 11.67 0.41 -6.40
CA ARG A 323 10.62 -0.62 -6.43
C ARG A 323 10.52 -1.30 -7.80
N VAL A 324 10.55 -0.54 -8.89
CA VAL A 324 10.48 -1.07 -10.26
C VAL A 324 11.72 -1.93 -10.60
N THR A 325 12.90 -1.50 -10.16
CA THR A 325 14.14 -2.23 -10.40
C THR A 325 14.40 -3.33 -9.37
N GLY A 326 13.70 -3.30 -8.23
CA GLY A 326 13.89 -4.21 -7.10
C GLY A 326 13.59 -5.67 -7.43
N ASP A 327 12.56 -5.95 -8.23
CA ASP A 327 12.21 -7.32 -8.61
C ASP A 327 13.29 -7.95 -9.49
N PRO A 328 13.73 -7.35 -10.62
CA PRO A 328 14.86 -7.87 -11.40
C PRO A 328 16.17 -8.03 -10.60
N MET A 329 16.44 -7.08 -9.68
CA MET A 329 17.61 -7.18 -8.81
C MET A 329 17.49 -8.35 -7.84
N THR A 330 16.28 -8.58 -7.31
CA THR A 330 16.00 -9.68 -6.39
C THR A 330 16.12 -11.04 -7.07
N ASP A 331 15.64 -11.16 -8.29
CA ASP A 331 15.75 -12.38 -9.09
C ASP A 331 17.22 -12.73 -9.39
N ARG A 332 18.02 -11.69 -9.68
CA ARG A 332 19.45 -11.90 -10.04
C ARG A 332 20.36 -12.12 -8.83
N TRP A 333 20.18 -11.38 -7.74
CA TRP A 333 21.11 -11.34 -6.60
C TRP A 333 20.53 -11.92 -5.31
N GLY A 334 19.22 -12.19 -5.29
CA GLY A 334 18.50 -12.67 -4.13
C GLY A 334 18.09 -11.55 -3.15
N ARG A 335 16.98 -11.76 -2.47
CA ARG A 335 16.32 -10.76 -1.58
C ARG A 335 17.22 -10.20 -0.49
N VAL A 336 18.05 -11.04 0.15
CA VAL A 336 18.92 -10.61 1.26
C VAL A 336 20.04 -9.69 0.75
N ALA A 337 20.63 -10.00 -0.42
CA ALA A 337 21.68 -9.16 -1.00
C ALA A 337 21.14 -7.81 -1.43
N VAL A 338 19.95 -7.77 -2.04
CA VAL A 338 19.29 -6.52 -2.44
C VAL A 338 18.91 -5.68 -1.22
N ALA A 339 18.33 -6.28 -0.17
CA ALA A 339 18.02 -5.58 1.07
C ALA A 339 19.30 -5.05 1.77
N GLN A 340 20.40 -5.79 1.73
CA GLN A 340 21.69 -5.35 2.28
C GLN A 340 22.26 -4.18 1.47
N ALA A 341 22.25 -4.26 0.14
CA ALA A 341 22.68 -3.16 -0.73
C ALA A 341 21.83 -1.91 -0.48
N GLY A 342 20.48 -2.08 -0.37
CA GLY A 342 19.56 -1.01 -0.02
C GLY A 342 19.90 -0.36 1.32
N ALA A 343 20.14 -1.16 2.37
CA ALA A 343 20.51 -0.64 3.69
C ALA A 343 21.85 0.14 3.66
N VAL A 344 22.85 -0.33 2.91
CA VAL A 344 24.12 0.40 2.71
C VAL A 344 23.87 1.71 1.96
N THR A 345 23.03 1.70 0.93
CA THR A 345 22.67 2.91 0.17
C THR A 345 21.96 3.94 1.07
N ILE A 346 21.11 3.49 2.00
CA ILE A 346 20.50 4.38 3.03
C ILE A 346 21.58 5.03 3.90
N VAL A 347 22.54 4.24 4.39
CA VAL A 347 23.63 4.78 5.22
C VAL A 347 24.41 5.85 4.46
N VAL A 348 24.80 5.56 3.21
CA VAL A 348 25.52 6.54 2.37
C VAL A 348 24.66 7.77 2.13
N GLY A 349 23.37 7.61 1.81
CA GLY A 349 22.44 8.71 1.59
C GLY A 349 22.23 9.56 2.85
N ALA A 350 22.08 8.94 4.01
CA ALA A 350 21.90 9.64 5.28
C ALA A 350 23.18 10.41 5.69
N VAL A 351 24.36 9.82 5.52
CA VAL A 351 25.64 10.54 5.72
C VAL A 351 25.73 11.73 4.76
N THR A 352 25.44 11.51 3.46
CA THR A 352 25.44 12.57 2.45
C THR A 352 24.49 13.71 2.84
N LEU A 353 23.30 13.39 3.36
CA LEU A 353 22.32 14.38 3.81
C LEU A 353 22.83 15.18 5.02
N VAL A 354 23.34 14.51 6.05
CA VAL A 354 23.81 15.15 7.28
C VAL A 354 24.99 16.10 7.02
N VAL A 355 25.94 15.70 6.17
CA VAL A 355 27.11 16.52 5.84
C VAL A 355 26.87 17.48 4.68
N ALA A 356 25.68 17.53 4.12
CA ALA A 356 25.37 18.29 2.90
C ALA A 356 25.76 19.78 3.03
N PRO A 357 26.66 20.29 2.19
CA PRO A 357 27.04 21.70 2.17
C PRO A 357 26.14 22.52 1.22
N SER A 358 25.33 21.86 0.41
CA SER A 358 24.48 22.48 -0.61
C SER A 358 23.19 21.73 -0.83
N ILE A 359 22.21 22.41 -1.42
CA ILE A 359 20.91 21.86 -1.81
C ILE A 359 21.04 20.61 -2.69
N ALA A 360 21.94 20.65 -3.68
CA ALA A 360 22.15 19.53 -4.60
C ALA A 360 22.64 18.26 -3.89
N VAL A 361 23.57 18.42 -2.94
CA VAL A 361 24.06 17.29 -2.12
C VAL A 361 22.98 16.78 -1.18
N GLY A 362 22.14 17.67 -0.62
CA GLY A 362 20.98 17.27 0.19
C GLY A 362 19.97 16.45 -0.61
N LEU A 363 19.62 16.89 -1.82
CA LEU A 363 18.74 16.15 -2.72
C LEU A 363 19.34 14.80 -3.14
N LEU A 364 20.67 14.73 -3.37
CA LEU A 364 21.34 13.45 -3.64
C LEU A 364 21.24 12.50 -2.43
N GLY A 365 21.42 13.00 -1.21
CA GLY A 365 21.24 12.21 0.01
C GLY A 365 19.83 11.62 0.11
N LEU A 366 18.79 12.44 -0.12
CA LEU A 366 17.38 12.01 -0.13
C LEU A 366 17.11 11.00 -1.26
N THR A 367 17.70 11.21 -2.45
CA THR A 367 17.60 10.25 -3.57
C THR A 367 18.14 8.88 -3.20
N LEU A 368 19.35 8.83 -2.62
CA LEU A 368 19.97 7.58 -2.19
C LEU A 368 19.15 6.89 -1.09
N MET A 369 18.66 7.65 -0.11
CA MET A 369 17.78 7.10 0.94
C MET A 369 16.51 6.51 0.36
N GLY A 370 15.85 7.22 -0.58
CA GLY A 370 14.62 6.75 -1.23
C GLY A 370 14.84 5.47 -2.05
N PHE A 371 15.90 5.42 -2.84
CA PHE A 371 16.26 4.22 -3.59
C PHE A 371 16.58 3.03 -2.67
N GLY A 372 17.36 3.29 -1.61
CA GLY A 372 17.78 2.25 -0.67
C GLY A 372 16.64 1.66 0.14
N CYS A 373 15.65 2.47 0.57
CA CYS A 373 14.54 1.98 1.39
C CYS A 373 13.48 1.21 0.60
N ALA A 374 13.47 1.32 -0.73
CA ALA A 374 12.43 0.80 -1.61
C ALA A 374 12.10 -0.69 -1.41
N THR A 375 13.11 -1.50 -1.08
CA THR A 375 12.99 -2.96 -0.97
C THR A 375 12.96 -3.49 0.47
N LEU A 376 13.19 -2.65 1.50
CA LEU A 376 13.28 -3.12 2.90
C LEU A 376 11.94 -3.67 3.41
N VAL A 377 10.86 -2.92 3.23
CA VAL A 377 9.53 -3.31 3.68
C VAL A 377 9.04 -4.55 2.91
N PRO A 378 9.08 -4.60 1.56
CA PRO A 378 8.73 -5.80 0.81
C PRO A 378 9.55 -7.03 1.20
N ALA A 379 10.86 -6.87 1.44
CA ALA A 379 11.72 -7.97 1.87
C ALA A 379 11.32 -8.51 3.27
N ALA A 380 10.96 -7.61 4.20
CA ALA A 380 10.48 -7.99 5.52
C ALA A 380 9.15 -8.76 5.46
N TYR A 381 8.19 -8.29 4.67
CA TYR A 381 6.91 -8.97 4.44
C TYR A 381 7.09 -10.37 3.82
N ALA A 382 7.88 -10.46 2.76
CA ALA A 382 8.14 -11.73 2.09
C ALA A 382 8.88 -12.74 3.00
N ALA A 383 9.70 -12.26 3.94
CA ALA A 383 10.34 -13.11 4.94
C ALA A 383 9.35 -13.53 6.04
N ALA A 384 8.50 -12.60 6.52
CA ALA A 384 7.49 -12.87 7.55
C ALA A 384 6.44 -13.90 7.08
N ALA A 385 6.06 -13.87 5.81
CA ALA A 385 5.11 -14.81 5.22
C ALA A 385 5.60 -16.28 5.25
N ARG A 386 6.91 -16.50 5.37
CA ARG A 386 7.56 -17.83 5.36
C ARG A 386 8.08 -18.27 6.72
N LEU A 387 7.73 -17.55 7.80
CA LEU A 387 8.22 -17.88 9.14
C LEU A 387 7.50 -19.12 9.70
N PRO A 388 8.25 -20.14 10.15
CA PRO A 388 7.68 -21.28 10.84
C PRO A 388 7.19 -20.89 12.25
N GLY A 389 6.17 -21.58 12.74
CA GLY A 389 5.68 -21.43 14.10
C GLY A 389 4.63 -20.33 14.31
N PHE A 390 4.14 -19.70 13.24
CA PHE A 390 2.96 -18.85 13.24
C PHE A 390 1.85 -19.48 12.39
N PRO A 391 0.57 -19.34 12.79
CA PRO A 391 -0.55 -19.63 11.90
C PRO A 391 -0.42 -18.81 10.59
N HIS A 392 -0.94 -19.36 9.49
CA HIS A 392 -0.86 -18.68 8.19
C HIS A 392 -1.34 -17.22 8.26
N GLY A 393 -0.53 -16.29 7.77
CA GLY A 393 -0.83 -14.86 7.75
C GLY A 393 -0.55 -14.10 9.05
N THR A 394 -0.44 -14.75 10.22
CA THR A 394 -0.26 -14.06 11.51
C THR A 394 1.05 -13.26 11.57
N GLY A 395 2.16 -13.82 11.06
CA GLY A 395 3.44 -13.12 11.02
C GLY A 395 3.39 -11.85 10.17
N VAL A 396 2.71 -11.89 9.04
CA VAL A 396 2.49 -10.77 8.13
C VAL A 396 1.61 -9.70 8.78
N ALA A 397 0.51 -10.10 9.42
CA ALA A 397 -0.41 -9.18 10.10
C ALA A 397 0.27 -8.44 11.26
N LEU A 398 1.04 -9.16 12.10
CA LEU A 398 1.81 -8.58 13.20
C LEU A 398 2.88 -7.61 12.70
N LEU A 399 3.62 -7.98 11.64
CA LEU A 399 4.61 -7.10 11.03
C LEU A 399 3.96 -5.84 10.51
N GLY A 400 2.84 -5.95 9.76
CA GLY A 400 2.11 -4.82 9.21
C GLY A 400 1.55 -3.87 10.28
N TRP A 401 1.13 -4.41 11.42
CA TRP A 401 0.67 -3.58 12.53
C TRP A 401 1.83 -2.90 13.25
N LEU A 402 2.89 -3.65 13.60
CA LEU A 402 4.01 -3.15 14.38
C LEU A 402 4.92 -2.17 13.61
N MET A 403 5.05 -2.30 12.29
CA MET A 403 5.84 -1.35 11.50
C MET A 403 5.26 0.07 11.54
N ARG A 404 3.95 0.22 11.82
CA ARG A 404 3.31 1.55 11.97
C ARG A 404 3.85 2.35 13.15
N LEU A 405 4.50 1.68 14.13
CA LEU A 405 5.24 2.36 15.20
C LEU A 405 6.39 3.21 14.64
N GLY A 406 6.94 2.86 13.47
CA GLY A 406 7.92 3.69 12.76
C GLY A 406 7.37 5.07 12.43
N PHE A 407 6.15 5.15 11.91
CA PHE A 407 5.50 6.45 11.64
C PHE A 407 5.21 7.23 12.93
N LEU A 408 4.70 6.57 13.97
CA LEU A 408 4.36 7.25 15.23
C LEU A 408 5.59 7.75 16.00
N GLY A 409 6.67 6.98 16.01
CA GLY A 409 7.84 7.32 16.82
C GLY A 409 8.79 8.32 16.16
N THR A 410 8.86 8.33 14.83
CA THR A 410 9.91 9.06 14.09
C THR A 410 9.81 10.57 14.28
N SER A 411 8.66 11.17 14.01
CA SER A 411 8.52 12.63 14.02
C SER A 411 8.70 13.27 15.41
N PRO A 412 8.17 12.72 16.51
CA PRO A 412 8.47 13.24 17.85
C PRO A 412 9.95 13.12 18.24
N ILE A 413 10.60 12.01 17.88
CA ILE A 413 12.04 11.80 18.18
C ILE A 413 12.87 12.82 17.41
N ILE A 414 12.63 13.02 16.13
CA ILE A 414 13.32 14.01 15.31
C ILE A 414 13.08 15.42 15.85
N GLY A 415 11.82 15.75 16.19
CA GLY A 415 11.47 17.06 16.74
C GLY A 415 12.19 17.34 18.05
N LEU A 416 12.22 16.38 18.96
CA LEU A 416 12.93 16.50 20.25
C LEU A 416 14.44 16.72 20.05
N ILE A 417 15.08 15.93 19.19
CA ILE A 417 16.52 16.11 18.89
C ILE A 417 16.75 17.46 18.21
N ALA A 418 15.85 17.86 17.30
CA ALA A 418 15.98 19.11 16.56
C ALA A 418 15.89 20.36 17.48
N ASP A 419 15.02 20.35 18.48
CA ASP A 419 14.91 21.46 19.44
C ASP A 419 16.13 21.56 20.36
N HIS A 420 16.78 20.44 20.70
CA HIS A 420 17.94 20.44 21.60
C HIS A 420 19.30 20.61 20.88
N SER A 421 19.42 20.04 19.68
CA SER A 421 20.71 19.90 18.98
C SER A 421 20.69 20.40 17.54
N GLY A 422 19.56 20.90 17.09
CA GLY A 422 19.37 21.36 15.72
C GLY A 422 18.94 20.28 14.72
N LEU A 423 18.24 20.70 13.67
CA LEU A 423 17.64 19.80 12.70
C LEU A 423 18.67 18.99 11.89
N ARG A 424 19.89 19.53 11.69
CA ARG A 424 20.99 18.80 11.04
C ARG A 424 21.37 17.54 11.82
N ILE A 425 21.48 17.65 13.15
CA ILE A 425 21.79 16.50 14.02
C ILE A 425 20.61 15.53 14.07
N ALA A 426 19.37 16.04 14.10
CA ALA A 426 18.18 15.20 14.06
C ALA A 426 18.13 14.28 12.82
N MET A 427 18.71 14.71 11.68
CA MET A 427 18.83 13.88 10.48
C MET A 427 19.86 12.73 10.62
N THR A 428 20.48 12.54 11.76
CA THR A 428 21.21 11.29 12.06
C THR A 428 20.28 10.12 12.40
N VAL A 429 19.00 10.35 12.71
CA VAL A 429 18.00 9.30 12.95
C VAL A 429 17.87 8.35 11.75
N PRO A 430 17.71 8.82 10.49
CA PRO A 430 17.83 7.98 9.29
C PRO A 430 19.14 7.18 9.18
N LEU A 431 20.27 7.77 9.58
CA LEU A 431 21.55 7.08 9.58
C LEU A 431 21.55 5.89 10.54
N VAL A 432 21.05 6.09 11.76
CA VAL A 432 20.89 5.01 12.74
C VAL A 432 19.99 3.90 12.20
N ALA A 433 18.85 4.26 11.59
CA ALA A 433 17.95 3.30 10.97
C ALA A 433 18.64 2.50 9.85
N GLY A 434 19.41 3.17 8.99
CA GLY A 434 20.21 2.52 7.95
C GLY A 434 21.25 1.55 8.49
N LEU A 435 21.97 1.94 9.55
CA LEU A 435 22.96 1.08 10.22
C LEU A 435 22.31 -0.15 10.86
N VAL A 436 21.16 0.02 11.53
CA VAL A 436 20.38 -1.08 12.10
C VAL A 436 19.90 -2.03 10.98
N ALA A 437 19.35 -1.50 9.89
CA ALA A 437 18.93 -2.30 8.74
C ALA A 437 20.11 -3.05 8.11
N ALA A 438 21.28 -2.41 7.97
CA ALA A 438 22.51 -3.05 7.47
C ALA A 438 22.99 -4.18 8.39
N ALA A 439 22.97 -3.98 9.69
CA ALA A 439 23.36 -4.99 10.67
C ALA A 439 22.41 -6.22 10.63
N ILE A 440 21.10 -5.98 10.54
CA ILE A 440 20.10 -7.06 10.44
C ILE A 440 20.28 -7.83 9.15
N THR A 441 20.36 -7.16 8.01
CA THR A 441 20.50 -7.81 6.69
C THR A 441 21.84 -8.55 6.58
N HIS A 442 22.91 -8.03 7.15
CA HIS A 442 24.20 -8.71 7.21
C HIS A 442 24.12 -10.03 8.01
N ARG A 443 23.49 -10.03 9.19
CA ARG A 443 23.27 -11.24 9.98
C ARG A 443 22.42 -12.27 9.25
N LEU A 444 21.38 -11.83 8.54
CA LEU A 444 20.55 -12.71 7.71
C LEU A 444 21.34 -13.32 6.54
N ALA A 445 22.25 -12.56 5.93
CA ALA A 445 23.15 -13.05 4.89
C ALA A 445 24.14 -14.08 5.43
N ALA A 446 24.75 -13.82 6.59
CA ALA A 446 25.70 -14.74 7.24
C ALA A 446 25.03 -16.07 7.62
N ALA A 447 23.82 -16.03 8.18
CA ALA A 447 23.06 -17.22 8.56
C ALA A 447 22.72 -18.13 7.35
N ARG A 448 22.53 -17.57 6.15
CA ARG A 448 22.33 -18.35 4.92
C ARG A 448 23.59 -19.05 4.42
N ARG A 449 24.77 -18.46 4.60
CA ARG A 449 26.04 -19.04 4.16
C ARG A 449 26.45 -20.27 4.99
N VAL A 450 25.97 -20.36 6.24
CA VAL A 450 26.29 -21.45 7.17
C VAL A 450 25.41 -22.69 6.97
N ARG A 451 24.27 -22.57 6.26
CA ARG A 451 23.43 -23.75 5.89
C ARG A 451 23.93 -24.30 4.54
N PRO A 452 24.60 -25.48 4.51
CA PRO A 452 24.95 -26.11 3.24
C PRO A 452 23.67 -26.47 2.48
N ALA A 453 23.75 -26.39 1.15
CA ALA A 453 22.68 -26.83 0.27
C ALA A 453 22.31 -28.29 0.60
N PRO A 454 21.00 -28.65 0.61
CA PRO A 454 20.61 -30.04 0.74
C PRO A 454 21.30 -30.82 -0.37
N SER A 455 22.09 -31.83 0.04
CA SER A 455 22.74 -32.74 -0.89
C SER A 455 21.64 -33.41 -1.73
N THR A 456 21.58 -33.05 -3.01
CA THR A 456 20.82 -33.82 -4.00
C THR A 456 21.36 -35.23 -4.01
N ARG A 457 20.63 -36.16 -3.41
CA ARG A 457 20.74 -37.59 -3.67
C ARG A 457 19.59 -38.04 -4.55
#